data_f9132499b5c0fec3624ef48cfe212ec8
#
_entry.id   f9132499b5c0fec3624ef48cfe212ec8
#
_cell.length_a   1.000
_cell.length_b   1.000
_cell.length_c   1.000
_cell.angle_alpha   90.00
_cell.angle_beta   90.00
_cell.angle_gamma   90.00
#
_symmetry.space_group_name_H-M   'P 1'
#
loop_
_entity.id
_entity.type
_entity.pdbx_description
1 polymer ?
#
loop_
_entity_poly.entity_id
_entity_poly.type
_entity_poly.pdbx_seq_one_letter_code
_entity_poly.pdbx_strand_id
1 'polypeptide(L)'
;AVPSTGAGTTWWMIDVLEFDQSFIAKLSVIASFLALFGMIIFRKFMAEKSIAYVIGALTIVGTLLMIPDIAMFYGFHYWTAQMTDGIVDQRFIAVIDTAMESPLGQIAMVPMLAWIANSAPQNLKATFFAVMASFSNLALSAAQLGTKYLNQLYTVAREVKDRETGNIITAANYDELGPLFITVACIAISLPLAAIFLVKSLKLKSA
;
A
#
# COMPACT_ATOMS: atom_id res chain seq x y z
N ALA A 1 9.50 -6.25 -2.37
CA ALA A 1 9.51 -5.76 -0.99
C ALA A 1 9.50 -4.22 -1.02
N VAL A 2 8.33 -3.60 -0.88
CA VAL A 2 8.19 -2.14 -0.80
C VAL A 2 7.82 -1.79 0.64
N PRO A 3 8.57 -0.90 1.32
CA PRO A 3 8.22 -0.45 2.66
C PRO A 3 6.93 0.40 2.63
N SER A 4 6.25 0.47 3.77
CA SER A 4 5.08 1.32 3.99
C SER A 4 5.39 2.47 4.96
N THR A 5 4.44 3.36 5.15
CA THR A 5 4.51 4.43 6.15
C THR A 5 4.37 3.93 7.59
N GLY A 6 3.97 2.68 7.78
CA GLY A 6 3.72 2.11 9.11
C GLY A 6 2.43 2.62 9.76
N ALA A 7 2.40 2.60 11.09
CA ALA A 7 1.23 3.00 11.87
C ALA A 7 0.95 4.50 11.86
N GLY A 8 1.93 5.33 11.49
CA GLY A 8 1.85 6.79 11.52
C GLY A 8 0.68 7.35 10.72
N THR A 9 0.40 6.78 9.56
CA THR A 9 -0.75 7.16 8.72
C THR A 9 -2.09 6.97 9.45
N THR A 10 -2.27 5.81 10.08
CA THR A 10 -3.51 5.52 10.83
C THR A 10 -3.66 6.45 12.04
N TRP A 11 -2.58 6.73 12.74
CA TRP A 11 -2.60 7.69 13.86
C TRP A 11 -2.98 9.08 13.39
N TRP A 12 -2.37 9.56 12.30
CA TRP A 12 -2.69 10.84 11.70
C TRP A 12 -4.16 10.91 11.23
N MET A 13 -4.67 9.87 10.60
CA MET A 13 -6.08 9.79 10.20
C MET A 13 -7.04 9.91 11.38
N ILE A 14 -6.70 9.33 12.53
CA ILE A 14 -7.52 9.40 13.75
C ILE A 14 -7.36 10.75 14.44
N ASP A 15 -6.13 11.19 14.63
CA ASP A 15 -5.83 12.31 15.52
C ASP A 15 -5.95 13.67 14.82
N VAL A 16 -5.72 13.73 13.50
CA VAL A 16 -5.73 14.98 12.71
C VAL A 16 -6.94 15.06 11.77
N LEU A 17 -7.26 13.97 11.04
CA LEU A 17 -8.43 13.94 10.15
C LEU A 17 -9.74 13.60 10.91
N GLU A 18 -9.65 13.31 12.21
CA GLU A 18 -10.79 12.97 13.07
C GLU A 18 -11.62 11.78 12.55
N PHE A 19 -10.95 10.79 11.95
CA PHE A 19 -11.60 9.56 11.54
C PHE A 19 -11.86 8.70 12.78
N ASP A 20 -13.12 8.45 13.07
CA ASP A 20 -13.46 7.52 14.13
C ASP A 20 -13.15 6.05 13.73
N GLN A 21 -12.88 5.21 14.72
CA GLN A 21 -12.54 3.80 14.49
C GLN A 21 -13.62 3.03 13.72
N SER A 22 -14.89 3.41 13.87
CA SER A 22 -16.02 2.82 13.16
C SER A 22 -15.95 3.16 11.66
N PHE A 23 -15.56 4.39 11.31
CA PHE A 23 -15.36 4.79 9.92
C PHE A 23 -14.22 4.00 9.26
N ILE A 24 -13.07 3.90 9.94
CA ILE A 24 -11.92 3.11 9.45
C ILE A 24 -12.30 1.62 9.28
N ALA A 25 -13.05 1.06 10.22
CA ALA A 25 -13.54 -0.31 10.12
C ALA A 25 -14.47 -0.51 8.92
N LYS A 26 -15.37 0.45 8.66
CA LYS A 26 -16.26 0.43 7.48
C LYS A 26 -15.46 0.50 6.17
N LEU A 27 -14.46 1.38 6.08
CA LEU A 27 -13.56 1.43 4.93
C LEU A 27 -12.87 0.09 4.69
N SER A 28 -12.38 -0.57 5.75
CA SER A 28 -11.72 -1.88 5.64
C SER A 28 -12.67 -2.98 5.14
N VAL A 29 -13.92 -2.96 5.57
CA VAL A 29 -14.95 -3.89 5.06
C VAL A 29 -15.24 -3.63 3.58
N ILE A 30 -15.44 -2.38 3.21
CA ILE A 30 -15.66 -1.96 1.81
C ILE A 30 -14.45 -2.38 0.96
N ALA A 31 -13.23 -2.10 1.42
CA ALA A 31 -11.99 -2.49 0.76
C ALA A 31 -11.92 -3.99 0.49
N SER A 32 -12.28 -4.82 1.48
CA SER A 32 -12.27 -6.27 1.36
C SER A 32 -13.23 -6.77 0.28
N PHE A 33 -14.45 -6.23 0.25
CA PHE A 33 -15.42 -6.56 -0.81
C PHE A 33 -14.95 -6.10 -2.18
N LEU A 34 -14.44 -4.88 -2.30
CA LEU A 34 -13.94 -4.34 -3.57
C LEU A 34 -12.72 -5.10 -4.08
N ALA A 35 -11.84 -5.59 -3.20
CA ALA A 35 -10.72 -6.44 -3.58
C ALA A 35 -11.20 -7.77 -4.22
N LEU A 36 -12.26 -8.39 -3.67
CA LEU A 36 -12.88 -9.58 -4.27
C LEU A 36 -13.51 -9.27 -5.64
N PHE A 37 -14.26 -8.17 -5.75
CA PHE A 37 -14.80 -7.72 -7.03
C PHE A 37 -13.69 -7.39 -8.03
N GLY A 38 -12.60 -6.79 -7.59
CA GLY A 38 -11.43 -6.51 -8.41
C GLY A 38 -10.86 -7.77 -9.08
N MET A 39 -10.73 -8.88 -8.35
CA MET A 39 -10.29 -10.14 -8.93
C MET A 39 -11.21 -10.66 -10.04
N ILE A 40 -12.52 -10.44 -9.92
CA ILE A 40 -13.51 -10.85 -10.94
C ILE A 40 -13.41 -9.93 -12.16
N ILE A 41 -13.42 -8.62 -11.95
CA ILE A 41 -13.39 -7.60 -13.01
C ILE A 41 -12.09 -7.70 -13.82
N PHE A 42 -10.95 -7.81 -13.15
CA PHE A 42 -9.63 -7.83 -13.78
C PHE A 42 -9.17 -9.24 -14.19
N ARG A 43 -10.03 -10.28 -14.07
CA ARG A 43 -9.69 -11.66 -14.41
C ARG A 43 -9.08 -11.81 -15.81
N LYS A 44 -9.68 -11.15 -16.80
CA LYS A 44 -9.21 -11.20 -18.20
C LYS A 44 -7.84 -10.52 -18.33
N PHE A 45 -7.67 -9.36 -17.73
CA PHE A 45 -6.40 -8.65 -17.68
C PHE A 45 -5.28 -9.51 -17.06
N MET A 46 -5.56 -10.18 -15.94
CA MET A 46 -4.61 -11.07 -15.27
C MET A 46 -4.25 -12.30 -16.11
N ALA A 47 -5.18 -12.82 -16.91
CA ALA A 47 -4.97 -14.01 -17.73
C ALA A 47 -4.23 -13.73 -19.04
N GLU A 48 -4.41 -12.57 -19.65
CA GLU A 48 -3.90 -12.25 -20.98
C GLU A 48 -2.56 -11.51 -20.97
N LYS A 49 -2.17 -10.90 -19.86
CA LYS A 49 -0.96 -10.06 -19.77
C LYS A 49 0.18 -10.79 -19.08
N SER A 50 1.41 -10.50 -19.50
CA SER A 50 2.60 -11.01 -18.81
C SER A 50 2.69 -10.46 -17.38
N ILE A 51 3.28 -11.23 -16.47
CA ILE A 51 3.47 -10.83 -15.08
C ILE A 51 4.22 -9.51 -14.96
N ALA A 52 5.28 -9.32 -15.77
CA ALA A 52 6.04 -8.07 -15.78
C ALA A 52 5.19 -6.87 -16.20
N TYR A 53 4.25 -7.06 -17.14
CA TYR A 53 3.31 -6.01 -17.54
C TYR A 53 2.31 -5.70 -16.41
N VAL A 54 1.74 -6.73 -15.79
CA VAL A 54 0.79 -6.56 -14.67
C VAL A 54 1.46 -5.84 -13.51
N ILE A 55 2.65 -6.27 -13.09
CA ILE A 55 3.40 -5.61 -12.01
C ILE A 55 3.74 -4.17 -12.39
N GLY A 56 4.22 -3.92 -13.62
CA GLY A 56 4.54 -2.57 -14.07
C GLY A 56 3.33 -1.64 -14.08
N ALA A 57 2.18 -2.10 -14.60
CA ALA A 57 0.94 -1.34 -14.61
C ALA A 57 0.46 -1.04 -13.18
N LEU A 58 0.45 -2.04 -12.29
CA LEU A 58 0.06 -1.88 -10.89
C LEU A 58 1.02 -0.97 -10.12
N THR A 59 2.32 -1.02 -10.43
CA THR A 59 3.30 -0.10 -9.84
C THR A 59 2.97 1.35 -10.18
N ILE A 60 2.71 1.64 -11.45
CA ILE A 60 2.39 3.01 -11.88
C ILE A 60 1.05 3.46 -11.30
N VAL A 61 0.00 2.67 -11.48
CA VAL A 61 -1.35 3.01 -11.00
C VAL A 61 -1.37 3.11 -9.48
N GLY A 62 -0.78 2.13 -8.76
CA GLY A 62 -0.71 2.14 -7.30
C GLY A 62 0.06 3.34 -6.74
N THR A 63 1.15 3.77 -7.40
CA THR A 63 1.85 4.99 -6.98
C THR A 63 1.02 6.25 -7.24
N LEU A 64 0.26 6.30 -8.34
CA LEU A 64 -0.66 7.41 -8.59
C LEU A 64 -1.79 7.48 -7.56
N LEU A 65 -2.26 6.34 -7.09
CA LEU A 65 -3.29 6.25 -6.04
C LEU A 65 -2.78 6.62 -4.64
N MET A 66 -1.48 6.80 -4.42
CA MET A 66 -0.95 7.40 -3.20
C MET A 66 -1.08 8.94 -3.19
N ILE A 67 -1.39 9.57 -4.33
CA ILE A 67 -1.49 11.03 -4.44
C ILE A 67 -2.61 11.60 -3.57
N PRO A 68 -3.81 11.02 -3.47
CA PRO A 68 -4.87 11.52 -2.60
C PRO A 68 -4.44 11.63 -1.13
N ASP A 69 -3.76 10.62 -0.59
CA ASP A 69 -3.27 10.65 0.79
C ASP A 69 -2.21 11.74 0.99
N ILE A 70 -1.26 11.85 0.04
CA ILE A 70 -0.26 12.92 0.06
C ILE A 70 -0.95 14.29 -0.02
N ALA A 71 -1.90 14.46 -0.91
CA ALA A 71 -2.63 15.71 -1.09
C ALA A 71 -3.46 16.07 0.15
N MET A 72 -4.12 15.08 0.79
CA MET A 72 -4.83 15.29 2.05
C MET A 72 -3.89 15.74 3.17
N PHE A 73 -2.68 15.19 3.26
CA PHE A 73 -1.69 15.62 4.25
C PHE A 73 -1.32 17.11 4.08
N TYR A 74 -1.17 17.57 2.83
CA TYR A 74 -0.90 18.99 2.53
C TYR A 74 -2.16 19.87 2.47
N GLY A 75 -3.30 19.39 2.99
CA GLY A 75 -4.50 20.19 3.19
C GLY A 75 -5.43 20.30 1.97
N PHE A 76 -5.23 19.49 0.93
CA PHE A 76 -6.09 19.50 -0.26
C PHE A 76 -7.57 19.31 0.05
N HIS A 77 -7.90 18.52 1.06
CA HIS A 77 -9.28 18.30 1.52
C HIS A 77 -9.96 19.57 2.04
N TYR A 78 -9.22 20.53 2.60
CA TYR A 78 -9.81 21.83 3.00
C TYR A 78 -10.23 22.66 1.78
N TRP A 79 -9.37 22.66 0.75
CA TRP A 79 -9.68 23.35 -0.48
C TRP A 79 -10.88 22.74 -1.22
N THR A 80 -10.93 21.40 -1.34
CA THR A 80 -12.05 20.71 -1.98
C THR A 80 -13.35 20.89 -1.20
N ALA A 81 -13.32 20.81 0.12
CA ALA A 81 -14.49 21.06 0.96
C ALA A 81 -15.02 22.51 0.79
N GLN A 82 -14.14 23.50 0.74
CA GLN A 82 -14.52 24.88 0.51
C GLN A 82 -15.16 25.10 -0.87
N MET A 83 -14.64 24.44 -1.90
CA MET A 83 -15.15 24.58 -3.28
C MET A 83 -16.47 23.83 -3.53
N THR A 84 -16.82 22.88 -2.66
CA THR A 84 -17.97 21.99 -2.83
C THR A 84 -18.98 22.10 -1.67
N ASP A 85 -18.99 23.21 -0.94
CA ASP A 85 -19.87 23.41 0.23
C ASP A 85 -19.82 22.27 1.25
N GLY A 86 -18.62 21.68 1.46
CA GLY A 86 -18.37 20.60 2.42
C GLY A 86 -18.66 19.19 1.89
N ILE A 87 -19.04 19.01 0.63
CA ILE A 87 -19.36 17.69 0.08
C ILE A 87 -18.11 16.84 -0.11
N VAL A 88 -17.03 17.43 -0.66
CA VAL A 88 -15.76 16.73 -0.91
C VAL A 88 -14.79 17.03 0.24
N ASP A 89 -15.08 16.48 1.39
CA ASP A 89 -14.27 16.54 2.60
C ASP A 89 -13.24 15.38 2.66
N GLN A 90 -12.46 15.29 3.74
CA GLN A 90 -11.49 14.22 3.96
C GLN A 90 -12.12 12.82 3.96
N ARG A 91 -13.37 12.68 4.44
CA ARG A 91 -14.06 11.38 4.48
C ARG A 91 -14.48 10.94 3.09
N PHE A 92 -14.99 11.87 2.28
CA PHE A 92 -15.33 11.59 0.89
C PHE A 92 -14.09 11.16 0.10
N ILE A 93 -12.97 11.88 0.24
CA ILE A 93 -11.71 11.54 -0.43
C ILE A 93 -11.25 10.14 -0.01
N ALA A 94 -11.27 9.80 1.28
CA ALA A 94 -10.88 8.49 1.78
C ALA A 94 -11.77 7.35 1.24
N VAL A 95 -13.07 7.59 1.07
CA VAL A 95 -13.99 6.60 0.47
C VAL A 95 -13.67 6.36 -1.00
N ILE A 96 -13.44 7.43 -1.77
CA ILE A 96 -13.09 7.34 -3.19
C ILE A 96 -11.74 6.67 -3.36
N ASP A 97 -10.75 7.05 -2.58
CA ASP A 97 -9.42 6.45 -2.60
C ASP A 97 -9.49 4.95 -2.31
N THR A 98 -10.17 4.55 -1.23
CA THR A 98 -10.46 3.14 -0.92
C THR A 98 -11.15 2.42 -2.08
N ALA A 99 -12.12 3.06 -2.73
CA ALA A 99 -12.85 2.48 -3.86
C ALA A 99 -11.97 2.27 -5.09
N MET A 100 -10.99 3.13 -5.32
CA MET A 100 -10.08 3.04 -6.46
C MET A 100 -8.91 2.08 -6.20
N GLU A 101 -8.34 2.07 -5.00
CA GLU A 101 -7.18 1.28 -4.65
C GLU A 101 -7.52 -0.20 -4.38
N SER A 102 -8.61 -0.45 -3.64
CA SER A 102 -8.92 -1.79 -3.14
C SER A 102 -9.10 -2.85 -4.23
N PRO A 103 -9.74 -2.58 -5.39
CA PRO A 103 -9.86 -3.57 -6.47
C PRO A 103 -8.51 -4.04 -7.01
N LEU A 104 -7.46 -3.23 -6.86
CA LEU A 104 -6.13 -3.51 -7.40
C LEU A 104 -5.27 -4.36 -6.45
N GLY A 105 -5.60 -4.41 -5.16
CA GLY A 105 -4.76 -4.98 -4.11
C GLY A 105 -4.40 -6.47 -4.30
N GLN A 106 -5.25 -7.25 -4.99
CA GLN A 106 -5.03 -8.69 -5.19
C GLN A 106 -4.63 -9.06 -6.63
N ILE A 107 -4.59 -8.08 -7.56
CA ILE A 107 -4.39 -8.38 -9.00
C ILE A 107 -3.03 -9.00 -9.28
N ALA A 108 -1.97 -8.60 -8.58
CA ALA A 108 -0.63 -9.16 -8.81
C ALA A 108 -0.47 -10.57 -8.23
N MET A 109 -1.22 -10.90 -7.17
CA MET A 109 -1.06 -12.18 -6.46
C MET A 109 -1.50 -13.36 -7.32
N VAL A 110 -2.61 -13.26 -8.03
CA VAL A 110 -3.18 -14.37 -8.81
C VAL A 110 -2.27 -14.82 -9.96
N PRO A 111 -1.77 -13.94 -10.85
CA PRO A 111 -0.83 -14.34 -11.91
C PRO A 111 0.48 -14.87 -11.36
N MET A 112 0.97 -14.33 -10.24
CA MET A 112 2.19 -14.80 -9.60
C MET A 112 2.04 -16.24 -9.09
N LEU A 113 0.94 -16.56 -8.41
CA LEU A 113 0.65 -17.91 -7.96
C LEU A 113 0.46 -18.89 -9.13
N ALA A 114 -0.22 -18.47 -10.19
CA ALA A 114 -0.40 -19.26 -11.40
C ALA A 114 0.95 -19.55 -12.09
N TRP A 115 1.82 -18.56 -12.18
CA TRP A 115 3.17 -18.73 -12.72
C TRP A 115 4.00 -19.73 -11.91
N ILE A 116 3.97 -19.63 -10.57
CA ILE A 116 4.63 -20.57 -9.67
C ILE A 116 4.12 -21.99 -9.94
N ALA A 117 2.79 -22.17 -10.02
CA ALA A 117 2.15 -23.44 -10.26
C ALA A 117 2.56 -24.07 -11.60
N ASN A 118 2.64 -23.24 -12.66
CA ASN A 118 2.99 -23.68 -14.01
C ASN A 118 4.50 -23.92 -14.21
N SER A 119 5.35 -23.22 -13.45
CA SER A 119 6.80 -23.35 -13.54
C SER A 119 7.35 -24.55 -12.74
N ALA A 120 6.56 -25.09 -11.80
CA ALA A 120 6.98 -26.18 -10.94
C ALA A 120 6.91 -27.54 -11.67
N PRO A 121 7.97 -28.38 -11.61
CA PRO A 121 7.92 -29.77 -12.05
C PRO A 121 6.79 -30.54 -11.34
N GLN A 122 6.13 -31.47 -12.07
CA GLN A 122 4.93 -32.14 -11.55
C GLN A 122 5.15 -32.87 -10.22
N ASN A 123 6.31 -33.50 -10.05
CA ASN A 123 6.71 -34.25 -8.86
C ASN A 123 7.23 -33.36 -7.70
N LEU A 124 7.48 -32.06 -7.94
CA LEU A 124 8.07 -31.15 -6.95
C LEU A 124 7.20 -29.91 -6.67
N LYS A 125 5.94 -29.93 -7.10
CA LYS A 125 5.04 -28.76 -6.96
C LYS A 125 4.95 -28.26 -5.51
N ALA A 126 4.76 -29.15 -4.55
CA ALA A 126 4.65 -28.77 -3.15
C ALA A 126 5.94 -28.13 -2.62
N THR A 127 7.10 -28.71 -2.94
CA THR A 127 8.40 -28.15 -2.56
C THR A 127 8.65 -26.79 -3.21
N PHE A 128 8.30 -26.65 -4.49
CA PHE A 128 8.47 -25.39 -5.21
C PHE A 128 7.59 -24.28 -4.62
N PHE A 129 6.32 -24.58 -4.28
CA PHE A 129 5.44 -23.65 -3.56
C PHE A 129 5.99 -23.27 -2.19
N ALA A 130 6.51 -24.21 -1.42
CA ALA A 130 7.10 -23.93 -0.11
C ALA A 130 8.32 -23.01 -0.21
N VAL A 131 9.19 -23.24 -1.18
CA VAL A 131 10.36 -22.39 -1.44
C VAL A 131 9.92 -20.99 -1.85
N MET A 132 8.96 -20.84 -2.76
CA MET A 132 8.47 -19.55 -3.21
C MET A 132 7.71 -18.79 -2.10
N ALA A 133 6.97 -19.50 -1.24
CA ALA A 133 6.36 -18.91 -0.06
C ALA A 133 7.41 -18.37 0.92
N SER A 134 8.53 -19.09 1.10
CA SER A 134 9.66 -18.65 1.93
C SER A 134 10.30 -17.37 1.37
N PHE A 135 10.50 -17.25 0.07
CA PHE A 135 10.96 -16.02 -0.56
C PHE A 135 9.97 -14.88 -0.41
N SER A 136 8.67 -15.14 -0.51
CA SER A 136 7.62 -14.14 -0.29
C SER A 136 7.63 -13.63 1.15
N ASN A 137 7.79 -14.51 2.14
CA ASN A 137 7.91 -14.14 3.55
C ASN A 137 9.19 -13.34 3.82
N LEU A 138 10.31 -13.71 3.18
CA LEU A 138 11.55 -12.94 3.27
C LEU A 138 11.36 -11.53 2.68
N ALA A 139 10.66 -11.40 1.56
CA ALA A 139 10.35 -10.11 0.96
C ALA A 139 9.45 -9.25 1.87
N LEU A 140 8.44 -9.84 2.53
CA LEU A 140 7.62 -9.16 3.53
C LEU A 140 8.45 -8.70 4.73
N SER A 141 9.35 -9.54 5.23
CA SER A 141 10.25 -9.18 6.34
C SER A 141 11.19 -8.03 5.95
N ALA A 142 11.70 -8.06 4.73
CA ALA A 142 12.53 -6.96 4.21
C ALA A 142 11.72 -5.65 4.07
N ALA A 143 10.46 -5.72 3.63
CA ALA A 143 9.57 -4.56 3.58
C ALA A 143 9.30 -3.98 4.97
N GLN A 144 9.02 -4.84 5.96
CA GLN A 144 8.81 -4.41 7.35
C GLN A 144 10.08 -3.78 7.96
N LEU A 145 11.26 -4.36 7.66
CA LEU A 145 12.52 -3.80 8.08
C LEU A 145 12.76 -2.43 7.44
N GLY A 146 12.47 -2.28 6.14
CA GLY A 146 12.50 -0.99 5.45
C GLY A 146 11.55 0.02 6.08
N THR A 147 10.31 -0.38 6.40
CA THR A 147 9.35 0.46 7.13
C THR A 147 9.89 0.92 8.48
N LYS A 148 10.52 0.01 9.24
CA LYS A 148 11.17 0.35 10.52
C LYS A 148 12.24 1.42 10.34
N TYR A 149 13.15 1.25 9.37
CA TYR A 149 14.22 2.23 9.14
C TYR A 149 13.69 3.57 8.65
N LEU A 150 12.67 3.58 7.79
CA LEU A 150 12.01 4.83 7.39
C LEU A 150 11.38 5.55 8.58
N ASN A 151 10.70 4.82 9.48
CA ASN A 151 10.12 5.41 10.70
C ASN A 151 11.17 5.77 11.77
N GLN A 152 12.42 5.37 11.63
CA GLN A 152 13.55 5.89 12.42
C GLN A 152 14.13 7.18 11.82
N LEU A 153 14.10 7.29 10.50
CA LEU A 153 14.57 8.47 9.77
C LEU A 153 13.57 9.62 9.84
N TYR A 154 12.28 9.30 9.67
CA TYR A 154 11.16 10.25 9.76
C TYR A 154 10.43 10.04 11.07
N THR A 155 10.52 11.01 11.97
CA THR A 155 9.93 10.92 13.31
C THR A 155 8.44 11.19 13.25
N VAL A 156 7.63 10.13 13.26
CA VAL A 156 6.17 10.22 13.39
C VAL A 156 5.77 9.62 14.73
N ALA A 157 5.18 10.43 15.59
CA ALA A 157 4.82 10.03 16.95
C ALA A 157 3.37 10.38 17.28
N ARG A 158 2.69 9.45 17.96
CA ARG A 158 1.39 9.71 18.57
C ARG A 158 1.56 10.23 19.99
N GLU A 159 0.60 11.03 20.47
CA GLU A 159 0.58 11.45 21.87
C GLU A 159 0.50 10.23 22.80
N VAL A 160 1.42 10.18 23.76
CA VAL A 160 1.43 9.20 24.84
C VAL A 160 1.36 9.92 26.16
N LYS A 161 0.34 9.56 26.96
CA LYS A 161 0.15 10.09 28.34
C LYS A 161 0.52 9.01 29.35
N ASP A 162 1.11 9.44 30.44
CA ASP A 162 1.27 8.62 31.62
C ASP A 162 -0.10 8.26 32.19
N ARG A 163 -0.31 6.98 32.48
CA ARG A 163 -1.60 6.46 32.96
C ARG A 163 -1.92 6.88 34.39
N GLU A 164 -0.89 7.15 35.20
CA GLU A 164 -1.05 7.47 36.62
C GLU A 164 -1.15 8.98 36.84
N THR A 165 -0.33 9.75 36.15
CA THR A 165 -0.23 11.21 36.35
C THR A 165 -1.02 12.01 35.31
N GLY A 166 -1.39 11.41 34.17
CA GLY A 166 -2.03 12.10 33.03
C GLY A 166 -1.09 13.04 32.26
N ASN A 167 0.17 13.13 32.65
CA ASN A 167 1.15 13.98 31.97
C ASN A 167 1.53 13.43 30.59
N ILE A 168 1.78 14.34 29.63
CA ILE A 168 2.24 13.97 28.30
C ILE A 168 3.69 13.53 28.40
N ILE A 169 3.96 12.24 28.09
CA ILE A 169 5.30 11.66 27.97
C ILE A 169 5.89 11.96 26.59
N THR A 170 5.08 11.78 25.54
CA THR A 170 5.45 12.06 24.16
C THR A 170 4.34 12.90 23.53
N ALA A 171 4.70 14.05 22.96
CA ALA A 171 3.76 14.86 22.20
C ALA A 171 3.50 14.26 20.81
N ALA A 172 2.29 14.43 20.28
CA ALA A 172 1.99 14.07 18.91
C ALA A 172 2.87 14.90 17.96
N ASN A 173 3.47 14.22 16.98
CA ASN A 173 4.24 14.86 15.91
C ASN A 173 3.98 14.12 14.60
N TYR A 174 3.42 14.82 13.62
CA TYR A 174 3.13 14.32 12.28
C TYR A 174 3.84 15.12 11.18
N ASP A 175 4.73 16.05 11.52
CA ASP A 175 5.35 16.97 10.55
C ASP A 175 6.13 16.25 9.46
N GLU A 176 6.77 15.14 9.81
CA GLU A 176 7.59 14.35 8.88
C GLU A 176 6.78 13.27 8.13
N LEU A 177 5.48 13.14 8.38
CA LEU A 177 4.63 12.15 7.69
C LEU A 177 4.50 12.46 6.19
N GLY A 178 4.42 13.72 5.78
CA GLY A 178 4.38 14.13 4.38
C GLY A 178 5.64 13.71 3.60
N PRO A 179 6.84 14.09 4.05
CA PRO A 179 8.09 13.59 3.48
C PRO A 179 8.19 12.06 3.47
N LEU A 180 7.70 11.37 4.51
CA LEU A 180 7.63 9.91 4.55
C LEU A 180 6.73 9.34 3.45
N PHE A 181 5.53 9.91 3.22
CA PHE A 181 4.64 9.52 2.12
C PHE A 181 5.35 9.64 0.77
N ILE A 182 6.00 10.78 0.50
CA ILE A 182 6.72 11.01 -0.76
C ILE A 182 7.85 10.01 -0.93
N THR A 183 8.61 9.74 0.12
CA THR A 183 9.72 8.78 0.08
C THR A 183 9.21 7.36 -0.20
N VAL A 184 8.15 6.94 0.46
CA VAL A 184 7.51 5.63 0.21
C VAL A 184 6.99 5.54 -1.22
N ALA A 185 6.35 6.59 -1.77
CA ALA A 185 5.89 6.64 -3.14
C ALA A 185 7.05 6.53 -4.15
N CYS A 186 8.16 7.23 -3.91
CA CYS A 186 9.37 7.13 -4.75
C CYS A 186 9.96 5.72 -4.72
N ILE A 187 9.99 5.06 -3.57
CA ILE A 187 10.46 3.68 -3.43
C ILE A 187 9.46 2.72 -4.12
N ALA A 188 8.16 2.94 -3.94
CA ALA A 188 7.10 2.11 -4.52
C ALA A 188 7.13 2.09 -6.05
N ILE A 189 7.50 3.19 -6.70
CA ILE A 189 7.65 3.23 -8.15
C ILE A 189 9.03 2.73 -8.60
N SER A 190 10.10 3.10 -7.92
CA SER A 190 11.46 2.83 -8.39
C SER A 190 11.88 1.37 -8.24
N LEU A 191 11.61 0.73 -7.09
CA LEU A 191 12.06 -0.65 -6.84
C LEU A 191 11.44 -1.68 -7.79
N PRO A 192 10.10 -1.73 -8.00
CA PRO A 192 9.52 -2.70 -8.92
C PRO A 192 9.94 -2.45 -10.37
N LEU A 193 10.03 -1.18 -10.81
CA LEU A 193 10.46 -0.86 -12.18
C LEU A 193 11.93 -1.21 -12.39
N ALA A 194 12.80 -0.96 -11.41
CA ALA A 194 14.19 -1.38 -11.45
C ALA A 194 14.32 -2.91 -11.51
N ALA A 195 13.50 -3.65 -10.75
CA ALA A 195 13.48 -5.11 -10.80
C ALA A 195 13.04 -5.63 -12.18
N ILE A 196 11.99 -5.05 -12.79
CA ILE A 196 11.55 -5.40 -14.14
C ILE A 196 12.65 -5.11 -15.16
N PHE A 197 13.31 -3.96 -15.06
CA PHE A 197 14.41 -3.59 -15.94
C PHE A 197 15.58 -4.57 -15.81
N LEU A 198 15.95 -4.94 -14.58
CA LEU A 198 17.03 -5.88 -14.30
C LEU A 198 16.73 -7.27 -14.91
N VAL A 199 15.52 -7.80 -14.71
CA VAL A 199 15.08 -9.09 -15.27
C VAL A 199 15.16 -9.07 -16.80
N LYS A 200 14.72 -7.98 -17.43
CA LYS A 200 14.81 -7.81 -18.90
C LYS A 200 16.25 -7.71 -19.39
N SER A 201 17.10 -6.94 -18.72
CA SER A 201 18.50 -6.73 -19.13
C SER A 201 19.33 -8.02 -18.99
N LEU A 202 19.07 -8.82 -17.98
CA LEU A 202 19.72 -10.13 -17.77
C LEU A 202 19.12 -11.24 -18.65
N LYS A 203 18.16 -10.92 -19.53
CA LYS A 203 17.47 -11.87 -20.41
C LYS A 203 16.90 -13.08 -19.66
N LEU A 204 16.55 -12.90 -18.38
CA LEU A 204 15.89 -13.94 -17.62
C LEU A 204 14.48 -14.15 -18.20
N LYS A 205 14.10 -15.40 -18.46
CA LYS A 205 12.76 -15.72 -18.98
C LYS A 205 11.74 -15.32 -17.92
N SER A 206 11.06 -14.19 -18.15
CA SER A 206 9.78 -13.93 -17.50
C SER A 206 8.71 -14.63 -18.32
N ALA A 207 7.98 -15.52 -17.70
CA ALA A 207 6.84 -16.16 -18.36
C ALA A 207 5.77 -15.12 -18.76
#